data_a72cb4e8710d08ec2dbc3a8d63506c6c
#
_entry.id   a72cb4e8710d08ec2dbc3a8d63506c6c
#
_cell.length_a   1.000
_cell.length_b   1.000
_cell.length_c   1.000
_cell.angle_alpha   90.00
_cell.angle_beta   90.00
_cell.angle_gamma   90.00
#
_symmetry.space_group_name_H-M   'P 1'
#
loop_
_entity.id
_entity.type
_entity.pdbx_description
1 polymer ?
#
loop_
_entity_poly.entity_id
_entity_poly.type
_entity_poly.pdbx_seq_one_letter_code
_entity_poly.pdbx_strand_id
1 'polypeptide(L)'
;MINEILKANDYQFQIIQPIPSQNNRLLIEDANGQPWRMLSFVENSITFLSAPSLQVAFEAAKTFSYFLTTINTEKLPAIEDSLPNFLNFEKRVADYKNALKDAAPHLKENANIEIEITNQLLSLPDQWIEMEKTNQIPKRIIHADVKISNILFDQNHQPLAVIDLDTMMISTILYDFGTMIQSYTNAAHEDDGSAKNNFNPEMYKVVKEGFLFYLKEKLTPEESESLDYAAQVTIYIQELRFLTDYLNGSTYYSITHPEHNLDRTKNQLELLKGLREYLGANEFESRRV
;
A
#
# COMPACT_ATOMS: atom_id res chain seq x y z
N MET A 1 18.63 0.83 13.55
CA MET A 1 17.42 0.91 14.40
C MET A 1 16.45 -0.25 14.13
N ILE A 2 15.70 -0.34 12.99
CA ILE A 2 14.74 -1.47 12.78
C ILE A 2 15.43 -2.83 12.92
N ASN A 3 16.59 -3.03 12.29
CA ASN A 3 17.35 -4.27 12.40
C ASN A 3 17.78 -4.61 13.84
N GLU A 4 17.98 -3.61 14.69
CA GLU A 4 18.28 -3.79 16.10
C GLU A 4 17.04 -4.24 16.89
N ILE A 5 15.88 -3.66 16.58
CA ILE A 5 14.59 -4.09 17.15
C ILE A 5 14.30 -5.54 16.76
N LEU A 6 14.44 -5.89 15.47
CA LEU A 6 14.24 -7.25 14.99
C LEU A 6 15.16 -8.25 15.70
N LYS A 7 16.46 -7.92 15.85
CA LYS A 7 17.42 -8.76 16.57
C LYS A 7 17.09 -8.89 18.05
N ALA A 8 16.71 -7.79 18.70
CA ALA A 8 16.39 -7.79 20.13
C ALA A 8 15.11 -8.59 20.45
N ASN A 9 14.22 -8.78 19.47
CA ASN A 9 12.97 -9.54 19.60
C ASN A 9 13.04 -10.92 18.91
N ASP A 10 14.24 -11.48 18.70
CA ASP A 10 14.46 -12.83 18.17
C ASP A 10 13.71 -13.10 16.85
N TYR A 11 13.68 -12.11 15.93
CA TYR A 11 13.02 -12.24 14.63
C TYR A 11 13.57 -13.43 13.84
N GLN A 12 12.68 -14.30 13.40
CA GLN A 12 13.06 -15.62 12.86
C GLN A 12 13.46 -15.62 11.38
N PHE A 13 13.11 -14.58 10.63
CA PHE A 13 13.48 -14.44 9.21
C PHE A 13 14.81 -13.70 9.06
N GLN A 14 15.40 -13.80 7.87
CA GLN A 14 16.64 -13.11 7.57
C GLN A 14 16.44 -11.59 7.62
N ILE A 15 17.38 -10.90 8.24
CA ILE A 15 17.37 -9.44 8.34
C ILE A 15 18.36 -8.89 7.31
N ILE A 16 17.86 -8.11 6.36
CA ILE A 16 18.71 -7.43 5.38
C ILE A 16 19.56 -6.37 6.06
N GLN A 17 20.86 -6.48 5.91
CA GLN A 17 21.83 -5.60 6.57
C GLN A 17 22.43 -4.62 5.55
N PRO A 18 22.52 -3.32 5.87
CA PRO A 18 23.34 -2.42 5.08
C PRO A 18 24.82 -2.79 5.28
N ILE A 19 25.56 -2.86 4.17
CA ILE A 19 27.00 -3.17 4.13
C ILE A 19 27.75 -1.85 3.99
N PRO A 20 28.60 -1.49 5.00
CA PRO A 20 29.34 -0.24 4.95
C PRO A 20 30.42 -0.27 3.87
N SER A 21 30.69 0.88 3.28
CA SER A 21 31.84 1.10 2.40
C SER A 21 33.17 0.98 3.16
N GLN A 22 34.29 0.99 2.45
CA GLN A 22 35.65 0.99 3.06
C GLN A 22 35.86 2.16 4.05
N ASN A 23 35.14 3.27 3.86
CA ASN A 23 35.17 4.42 4.76
C ASN A 23 34.09 4.40 5.84
N ASN A 24 33.50 3.24 6.09
CA ASN A 24 32.44 3.01 7.08
C ASN A 24 31.17 3.86 6.88
N ARG A 25 30.84 4.20 5.62
CA ARG A 25 29.63 4.92 5.24
C ARG A 25 28.60 3.94 4.68
N LEU A 26 27.33 4.05 5.09
CA LEU A 26 26.23 3.24 4.58
C LEU A 26 25.65 3.77 3.26
N LEU A 27 25.89 5.04 2.99
CA LEU A 27 25.52 5.73 1.74
C LEU A 27 26.76 6.39 1.18
N ILE A 28 27.00 6.23 -0.11
CA ILE A 28 28.08 6.89 -0.88
C ILE A 28 27.49 7.56 -2.11
N GLU A 29 28.14 8.60 -2.61
CA GLU A 29 27.81 9.23 -3.88
C GLU A 29 28.83 8.84 -4.93
N ASP A 30 28.39 8.59 -6.16
CA ASP A 30 29.26 8.40 -7.31
C ASP A 30 29.75 9.73 -7.87
N ALA A 31 30.56 9.69 -8.95
CA ALA A 31 31.10 10.88 -9.59
C ALA A 31 30.04 11.83 -10.16
N ASN A 32 28.81 11.38 -10.33
CA ASN A 32 27.66 12.15 -10.82
C ASN A 32 26.76 12.65 -9.68
N GLY A 33 27.13 12.42 -8.41
CA GLY A 33 26.34 12.76 -7.24
C GLY A 33 25.16 11.82 -7.00
N GLN A 34 25.13 10.64 -7.65
CA GLN A 34 24.06 9.65 -7.44
C GLN A 34 24.33 8.86 -6.14
N PRO A 35 23.31 8.69 -5.28
CA PRO A 35 23.46 7.95 -4.05
C PRO A 35 23.45 6.43 -4.30
N TRP A 36 24.37 5.71 -3.65
CA TRP A 36 24.50 4.26 -3.70
C TRP A 36 24.58 3.68 -2.31
N ARG A 37 23.93 2.54 -2.11
CA ARG A 37 24.08 1.71 -0.91
C ARG A 37 24.22 0.25 -1.30
N MET A 38 24.83 -0.53 -0.41
CA MET A 38 24.93 -1.97 -0.57
C MET A 38 24.16 -2.64 0.57
N LEU A 39 23.40 -3.67 0.23
CA LEU A 39 22.63 -4.49 1.18
C LEU A 39 23.13 -5.94 1.11
N SER A 40 22.97 -6.70 2.20
CA SER A 40 23.24 -8.12 2.21
C SER A 40 22.34 -8.84 1.21
N PHE A 41 22.90 -9.83 0.52
CA PHE A 41 22.17 -10.65 -0.44
C PHE A 41 21.64 -11.93 0.23
N VAL A 42 20.45 -12.35 -0.14
CA VAL A 42 19.83 -13.61 0.31
C VAL A 42 19.97 -14.62 -0.81
N GLU A 43 20.86 -15.59 -0.61
CA GLU A 43 21.13 -16.60 -1.64
C GLU A 43 19.92 -17.52 -1.90
N ASN A 44 19.77 -17.98 -3.14
CA ASN A 44 18.69 -18.86 -3.61
C ASN A 44 17.27 -18.29 -3.38
N SER A 45 17.15 -16.98 -3.18
CA SER A 45 15.85 -16.33 -3.05
C SER A 45 15.22 -16.04 -4.40
N ILE A 46 13.88 -16.06 -4.41
CA ILE A 46 13.02 -15.61 -5.51
C ILE A 46 12.03 -14.60 -4.96
N THR A 47 11.42 -13.82 -5.85
CA THR A 47 10.30 -12.93 -5.51
C THR A 47 9.17 -13.10 -6.54
N PHE A 48 7.97 -12.66 -6.16
CA PHE A 48 6.78 -12.69 -7.03
C PHE A 48 6.27 -11.27 -7.25
N LEU A 49 5.81 -10.96 -8.46
CA LEU A 49 5.09 -9.72 -8.74
C LEU A 49 3.62 -9.79 -8.32
N SER A 50 3.04 -11.01 -8.35
CA SER A 50 1.71 -11.32 -7.85
C SER A 50 1.74 -12.68 -7.16
N ALA A 51 0.83 -12.92 -6.21
CA ALA A 51 0.77 -14.17 -5.48
C ALA A 51 0.43 -15.36 -6.43
N PRO A 52 1.31 -16.38 -6.55
CA PRO A 52 1.08 -17.50 -7.45
C PRO A 52 -0.02 -18.47 -6.96
N SER A 53 -0.40 -18.39 -5.68
CA SER A 53 -1.45 -19.20 -5.08
C SER A 53 -1.99 -18.55 -3.80
N LEU A 54 -3.17 -19.00 -3.35
CA LEU A 54 -3.76 -18.58 -2.07
C LEU A 54 -2.83 -18.92 -0.89
N GLN A 55 -2.15 -20.06 -0.91
CA GLN A 55 -1.21 -20.44 0.14
C GLN A 55 -0.03 -19.45 0.23
N VAL A 56 0.55 -19.06 -0.89
CA VAL A 56 1.67 -18.10 -0.91
C VAL A 56 1.21 -16.71 -0.45
N ALA A 57 0.00 -16.30 -0.83
CA ALA A 57 -0.58 -15.05 -0.35
C ALA A 57 -0.80 -15.05 1.18
N PHE A 58 -1.32 -16.16 1.72
CA PHE A 58 -1.47 -16.34 3.17
C PHE A 58 -0.12 -16.25 3.89
N GLU A 59 0.89 -17.00 3.44
CA GLU A 59 2.22 -17.00 4.06
C GLU A 59 2.91 -15.63 3.95
N ALA A 60 2.71 -14.91 2.83
CA ALA A 60 3.21 -13.54 2.69
C ALA A 60 2.55 -12.58 3.68
N ALA A 61 1.21 -12.59 3.77
CA ALA A 61 0.47 -11.76 4.71
C ALA A 61 0.83 -12.08 6.17
N LYS A 62 0.98 -13.35 6.50
CA LYS A 62 1.42 -13.85 7.80
C LYS A 62 2.85 -13.40 8.14
N THR A 63 3.74 -13.36 7.15
CA THR A 63 5.12 -12.89 7.31
C THR A 63 5.16 -11.41 7.64
N PHE A 64 4.39 -10.57 6.93
CA PHE A 64 4.24 -9.16 7.29
C PHE A 64 3.57 -8.99 8.66
N SER A 65 2.56 -9.78 8.99
CA SER A 65 1.94 -9.78 10.33
C SER A 65 2.96 -10.05 11.43
N TYR A 66 3.83 -11.03 11.26
CA TYR A 66 4.92 -11.33 12.19
C TYR A 66 5.94 -10.19 12.27
N PHE A 67 6.37 -9.66 11.11
CA PHE A 67 7.27 -8.51 11.04
C PHE A 67 6.71 -7.31 11.80
N LEU A 68 5.47 -6.91 11.49
CA LEU A 68 4.81 -5.77 12.13
C LEU A 68 4.61 -5.96 13.63
N THR A 69 4.27 -7.18 14.06
CA THR A 69 4.17 -7.50 15.49
C THR A 69 5.53 -7.37 16.19
N THR A 70 6.60 -7.84 15.55
CA THR A 70 7.95 -7.83 16.12
C THR A 70 8.52 -6.42 16.26
N ILE A 71 8.25 -5.51 15.31
CA ILE A 71 8.78 -4.13 15.36
C ILE A 71 7.93 -3.19 16.21
N ASN A 72 6.66 -3.51 16.48
CA ASN A 72 5.76 -2.68 17.29
C ASN A 72 5.79 -3.11 18.75
N THR A 73 6.85 -2.74 19.45
CA THR A 73 7.00 -2.93 20.89
C THR A 73 6.31 -1.81 21.67
N GLU A 74 6.30 -1.90 23.01
CA GLU A 74 5.62 -0.93 23.89
C GLU A 74 6.05 0.52 23.70
N LYS A 75 7.29 0.75 23.28
CA LYS A 75 7.85 2.10 23.05
C LYS A 75 8.25 2.25 21.58
N LEU A 76 7.52 3.11 20.87
CA LEU A 76 7.87 3.46 19.50
C LEU A 76 9.19 4.27 19.48
N PRO A 77 10.16 3.90 18.65
CA PRO A 77 11.37 4.71 18.43
C PRO A 77 11.01 5.97 17.62
N ALA A 78 11.87 6.98 17.67
CA ALA A 78 11.78 8.11 16.75
C ALA A 78 12.19 7.63 15.34
N ILE A 79 11.24 7.59 14.42
CA ILE A 79 11.49 7.35 12.99
C ILE A 79 11.23 8.67 12.27
N GLU A 80 12.22 9.13 11.51
CA GLU A 80 12.02 10.27 10.61
C GLU A 80 11.14 9.82 9.44
N ASP A 81 10.18 10.67 9.07
CA ASP A 81 9.31 10.41 7.94
C ASP A 81 10.12 10.58 6.62
N SER A 82 10.47 9.47 5.99
CA SER A 82 11.23 9.47 4.74
C SER A 82 10.45 10.04 3.56
N LEU A 83 9.13 10.02 3.63
CA LEU A 83 8.21 10.51 2.59
C LEU A 83 7.15 11.45 3.17
N PRO A 84 7.49 12.72 3.45
CA PRO A 84 6.54 13.68 4.04
C PRO A 84 5.23 13.78 3.25
N ASN A 85 4.11 13.76 3.97
CA ASN A 85 2.75 13.79 3.40
C ASN A 85 2.36 12.57 2.54
N PHE A 86 3.12 11.47 2.57
CA PHE A 86 2.81 10.29 1.77
C PHE A 86 1.40 9.75 2.08
N LEU A 87 1.04 9.65 3.37
CA LEU A 87 -0.25 9.15 3.86
C LEU A 87 -1.23 10.28 4.27
N ASN A 88 -0.98 11.52 3.89
CA ASN A 88 -1.90 12.61 4.17
C ASN A 88 -3.09 12.58 3.19
N PHE A 89 -4.17 11.89 3.56
CA PHE A 89 -5.35 11.73 2.70
C PHE A 89 -6.10 13.05 2.48
N GLU A 90 -6.12 13.94 3.47
CA GLU A 90 -6.68 15.30 3.29
C GLU A 90 -5.96 16.06 2.17
N LYS A 91 -4.61 15.97 2.15
CA LYS A 91 -3.82 16.55 1.06
C LYS A 91 -4.11 15.88 -0.28
N ARG A 92 -4.25 14.54 -0.34
CA ARG A 92 -4.56 13.84 -1.60
C ARG A 92 -5.89 14.29 -2.19
N VAL A 93 -6.92 14.47 -1.35
CA VAL A 93 -8.22 15.02 -1.77
C VAL A 93 -8.08 16.47 -2.26
N ALA A 94 -7.29 17.29 -1.58
CA ALA A 94 -7.03 18.68 -2.00
C ALA A 94 -6.26 18.72 -3.34
N ASP A 95 -5.22 17.89 -3.51
CA ASP A 95 -4.43 17.79 -4.74
C ASP A 95 -5.33 17.39 -5.94
N TYR A 96 -6.24 16.41 -5.75
CA TYR A 96 -7.21 16.03 -6.77
C TYR A 96 -8.14 17.18 -7.18
N LYS A 97 -8.73 17.88 -6.19
CA LYS A 97 -9.63 19.00 -6.48
C LYS A 97 -8.93 20.11 -7.26
N ASN A 98 -7.67 20.39 -6.94
CA ASN A 98 -6.85 21.37 -7.66
C ASN A 98 -6.54 20.87 -9.08
N ALA A 99 -6.09 19.64 -9.23
CA ALA A 99 -5.83 19.04 -10.54
C ALA A 99 -7.10 19.05 -11.42
N LEU A 100 -8.25 18.65 -10.87
CA LEU A 100 -9.53 18.68 -11.60
C LEU A 100 -9.91 20.10 -12.04
N LYS A 101 -9.67 21.11 -11.21
CA LYS A 101 -9.94 22.52 -11.56
C LYS A 101 -9.08 22.97 -12.74
N ASP A 102 -7.77 22.67 -12.69
CA ASP A 102 -6.76 23.27 -13.58
C ASP A 102 -6.45 22.40 -14.82
N ALA A 103 -6.92 21.14 -14.87
CA ALA A 103 -6.67 20.21 -15.98
C ALA A 103 -7.19 20.73 -17.33
N ALA A 104 -6.44 20.39 -18.38
CA ALA A 104 -6.82 20.69 -19.76
C ALA A 104 -8.16 20.04 -20.14
N PRO A 105 -9.02 20.71 -20.98
CA PRO A 105 -10.35 20.20 -21.30
C PRO A 105 -10.37 18.78 -21.85
N HIS A 106 -9.42 18.42 -22.72
CA HIS A 106 -9.36 17.08 -23.32
C HIS A 106 -9.08 15.97 -22.28
N LEU A 107 -8.26 16.26 -21.23
CA LEU A 107 -8.01 15.28 -20.16
C LEU A 107 -9.27 15.02 -19.33
N LYS A 108 -10.06 16.08 -19.05
CA LYS A 108 -11.36 15.96 -18.36
C LYS A 108 -12.39 15.21 -19.20
N GLU A 109 -12.41 15.44 -20.51
CA GLU A 109 -13.30 14.75 -21.45
C GLU A 109 -12.97 13.26 -21.52
N ASN A 110 -11.69 12.91 -21.64
CA ASN A 110 -11.24 11.52 -21.71
C ASN A 110 -11.49 10.75 -20.40
N ALA A 111 -11.43 11.40 -19.25
CA ALA A 111 -11.61 10.81 -17.92
C ALA A 111 -12.98 11.12 -17.30
N ASN A 112 -13.98 11.52 -18.07
CA ASN A 112 -15.25 12.03 -17.55
C ASN A 112 -15.99 11.01 -16.66
N ILE A 113 -15.96 9.72 -17.03
CA ILE A 113 -16.59 8.63 -16.28
C ILE A 113 -15.88 8.41 -14.96
N GLU A 114 -14.55 8.33 -14.99
CA GLU A 114 -13.72 8.11 -13.81
C GLU A 114 -13.84 9.29 -12.84
N ILE A 115 -13.85 10.52 -13.34
CA ILE A 115 -14.10 11.74 -12.54
C ILE A 115 -15.47 11.69 -11.86
N GLU A 116 -16.52 11.25 -12.57
CA GLU A 116 -17.86 11.13 -11.99
C GLU A 116 -17.87 10.11 -10.84
N ILE A 117 -17.32 8.92 -11.05
CA ILE A 117 -17.24 7.86 -10.03
C ILE A 117 -16.41 8.33 -8.84
N THR A 118 -15.24 8.92 -9.09
CA THR A 118 -14.35 9.45 -8.04
C THR A 118 -15.07 10.49 -7.18
N ASN A 119 -15.82 11.41 -7.80
CA ASN A 119 -16.58 12.43 -7.09
C ASN A 119 -17.71 11.86 -6.22
N GLN A 120 -18.35 10.76 -6.63
CA GLN A 120 -19.35 10.07 -5.81
C GLN A 120 -18.75 9.46 -4.54
N LEU A 121 -17.48 9.08 -4.57
CA LEU A 121 -16.73 8.48 -3.46
C LEU A 121 -15.87 9.48 -2.68
N LEU A 122 -15.94 10.78 -2.98
CA LEU A 122 -15.03 11.79 -2.44
C LEU A 122 -15.12 11.97 -0.92
N SER A 123 -16.20 11.50 -0.29
CA SER A 123 -16.36 11.46 1.17
C SER A 123 -15.75 10.19 1.81
N LEU A 124 -15.32 9.21 1.03
CA LEU A 124 -14.76 7.97 1.59
C LEU A 124 -13.54 8.21 2.49
N PRO A 125 -12.61 9.14 2.20
CA PRO A 125 -11.50 9.47 3.09
C PRO A 125 -11.87 10.24 4.36
N ASP A 126 -13.08 10.81 4.48
CA ASP A 126 -13.44 11.68 5.62
C ASP A 126 -13.36 10.95 6.96
N GLN A 127 -13.77 9.68 7.02
CA GLN A 127 -13.65 8.85 8.22
C GLN A 127 -12.18 8.63 8.61
N TRP A 128 -11.28 8.38 7.66
CA TRP A 128 -9.85 8.24 7.92
C TRP A 128 -9.26 9.52 8.49
N ILE A 129 -9.57 10.65 7.86
CA ILE A 129 -9.11 11.98 8.27
C ILE A 129 -9.59 12.29 9.70
N GLU A 130 -10.83 11.93 10.03
CA GLU A 130 -11.37 12.12 11.38
C GLU A 130 -10.69 11.21 12.41
N MET A 131 -10.48 9.94 12.08
CA MET A 131 -9.77 9.01 12.95
C MET A 131 -8.33 9.47 13.25
N GLU A 132 -7.65 10.06 12.25
CA GLU A 132 -6.31 10.64 12.46
C GLU A 132 -6.35 11.90 13.33
N LYS A 133 -7.29 12.82 13.10
CA LYS A 133 -7.45 14.07 13.86
C LYS A 133 -7.80 13.81 15.32
N THR A 134 -8.60 12.80 15.58
CA THR A 134 -9.06 12.45 16.94
C THR A 134 -8.15 11.46 17.67
N ASN A 135 -7.09 10.98 17.00
CA ASN A 135 -6.21 9.89 17.49
C ASN A 135 -7.00 8.64 17.94
N GLN A 136 -8.10 8.34 17.26
CA GLN A 136 -8.94 7.17 17.54
C GLN A 136 -8.20 5.86 17.27
N ILE A 137 -7.30 5.86 16.28
CA ILE A 137 -6.47 4.72 15.90
C ILE A 137 -5.04 4.96 16.39
N PRO A 138 -4.42 3.99 17.10
CA PRO A 138 -3.07 4.14 17.60
C PRO A 138 -2.04 4.28 16.47
N LYS A 139 -1.00 5.05 16.73
CA LYS A 139 0.16 5.11 15.84
C LYS A 139 1.06 3.90 16.06
N ARG A 140 1.52 3.30 14.97
CA ARG A 140 2.41 2.14 14.93
C ARG A 140 3.50 2.37 13.89
N ILE A 141 4.57 1.59 13.96
CA ILE A 141 5.53 1.48 12.85
C ILE A 141 4.85 0.62 11.79
N ILE A 142 4.78 1.13 10.57
CA ILE A 142 4.26 0.43 9.41
C ILE A 142 5.34 0.27 8.35
N HIS A 143 5.16 -0.69 7.46
CA HIS A 143 6.05 -0.90 6.31
C HIS A 143 5.73 0.08 5.18
N ALA A 144 4.46 0.40 4.99
CA ALA A 144 3.87 1.29 3.99
C ALA A 144 4.03 0.85 2.51
N ASP A 145 4.63 -0.33 2.25
CA ASP A 145 4.71 -0.96 0.92
C ASP A 145 4.69 -2.50 1.04
N VAL A 146 3.60 -3.06 1.56
CA VAL A 146 3.46 -4.49 1.90
C VAL A 146 3.08 -5.36 0.71
N LYS A 147 3.52 -5.02 -0.49
CA LYS A 147 3.31 -5.88 -1.68
C LYS A 147 4.15 -7.17 -1.60
N ILE A 148 3.70 -8.22 -2.28
CA ILE A 148 4.35 -9.53 -2.22
C ILE A 148 5.78 -9.51 -2.76
N SER A 149 6.11 -8.62 -3.69
CA SER A 149 7.47 -8.45 -4.21
C SER A 149 8.47 -7.95 -3.16
N ASN A 150 7.99 -7.46 -2.00
CA ASN A 150 8.82 -7.05 -0.88
C ASN A 150 9.01 -8.18 0.15
N ILE A 151 8.74 -9.43 -0.25
CA ILE A 151 9.15 -10.64 0.46
C ILE A 151 10.04 -11.47 -0.45
N LEU A 152 11.16 -11.95 0.09
CA LEU A 152 11.97 -12.97 -0.53
C LEU A 152 11.50 -14.35 -0.07
N PHE A 153 11.40 -15.29 -1.01
CA PHE A 153 10.98 -16.66 -0.78
C PHE A 153 12.10 -17.62 -1.19
N ASP A 154 12.12 -18.82 -0.63
CA ASP A 154 12.93 -19.93 -1.13
C ASP A 154 12.28 -20.60 -2.35
N GLN A 155 12.96 -21.62 -2.91
CA GLN A 155 12.48 -22.37 -4.06
C GLN A 155 11.22 -23.24 -3.76
N ASN A 156 10.87 -23.42 -2.47
CA ASN A 156 9.66 -24.08 -2.01
C ASN A 156 8.56 -23.09 -1.66
N HIS A 157 8.74 -21.80 -2.02
CA HIS A 157 7.84 -20.69 -1.73
C HIS A 157 7.64 -20.40 -0.23
N GLN A 158 8.66 -20.72 0.59
CA GLN A 158 8.64 -20.33 2.01
C GLN A 158 9.29 -18.96 2.18
N PRO A 159 8.71 -18.05 2.95
CA PRO A 159 9.27 -16.72 3.18
C PRO A 159 10.65 -16.79 3.85
N LEU A 160 11.58 -15.97 3.37
CA LEU A 160 12.95 -15.85 3.89
C LEU A 160 13.22 -14.50 4.53
N ALA A 161 12.74 -13.41 3.95
CA ALA A 161 13.01 -12.06 4.43
C ALA A 161 11.94 -11.07 3.96
N VAL A 162 11.64 -10.05 4.79
CA VAL A 162 10.96 -8.82 4.38
C VAL A 162 12.03 -7.84 3.95
N ILE A 163 11.82 -7.16 2.82
CA ILE A 163 12.77 -6.23 2.19
C ILE A 163 12.09 -4.88 1.89
N ASP A 164 12.87 -3.93 1.38
CA ASP A 164 12.44 -2.59 0.98
C ASP A 164 11.83 -1.78 2.14
N LEU A 165 12.65 -1.56 3.18
CA LEU A 165 12.24 -0.87 4.40
C LEU A 165 12.29 0.67 4.28
N ASP A 166 12.44 1.21 3.06
CA ASP A 166 12.65 2.65 2.82
C ASP A 166 11.38 3.50 3.06
N THR A 167 10.23 2.87 2.95
CA THR A 167 8.91 3.51 3.16
C THR A 167 8.41 3.41 4.59
N MET A 168 9.17 2.76 5.48
CA MET A 168 8.76 2.61 6.88
C MET A 168 8.58 3.96 7.57
N MET A 169 7.46 4.10 8.27
CA MET A 169 7.11 5.32 8.99
C MET A 169 6.21 5.03 10.20
N ILE A 170 5.94 6.05 11.00
CA ILE A 170 4.94 5.98 12.07
C ILE A 170 3.60 6.45 11.52
N SER A 171 2.64 5.52 11.43
CA SER A 171 1.28 5.82 11.00
C SER A 171 0.29 4.81 11.60
N THR A 172 -0.79 4.48 10.92
CA THR A 172 -1.74 3.45 11.32
C THR A 172 -1.51 2.15 10.56
N ILE A 173 -1.58 1.02 11.27
CA ILE A 173 -1.45 -0.33 10.68
C ILE A 173 -2.54 -0.64 9.64
N LEU A 174 -3.65 0.11 9.69
CA LEU A 174 -4.73 0.03 8.72
C LEU A 174 -4.27 0.28 7.29
N TYR A 175 -3.25 1.17 7.11
CA TYR A 175 -2.69 1.44 5.80
C TYR A 175 -1.99 0.20 5.22
N ASP A 176 -1.19 -0.50 6.02
CA ASP A 176 -0.53 -1.73 5.57
C ASP A 176 -1.56 -2.80 5.19
N PHE A 177 -2.62 -2.98 5.99
CA PHE A 177 -3.70 -3.89 5.61
C PHE A 177 -4.36 -3.48 4.29
N GLY A 178 -4.73 -2.20 4.14
CA GLY A 178 -5.37 -1.70 2.93
C GLY A 178 -4.50 -1.86 1.68
N THR A 179 -3.20 -1.54 1.77
CA THR A 179 -2.24 -1.70 0.68
C THR A 179 -2.04 -3.18 0.31
N MET A 180 -2.03 -4.07 1.31
CA MET A 180 -1.94 -5.51 1.07
C MET A 180 -3.17 -6.01 0.31
N ILE A 181 -4.38 -5.63 0.72
CA ILE A 181 -5.60 -5.97 0.00
C ILE A 181 -5.57 -5.42 -1.43
N GLN A 182 -5.23 -4.15 -1.62
CA GLN A 182 -5.11 -3.52 -2.94
C GLN A 182 -4.17 -4.32 -3.86
N SER A 183 -2.99 -4.69 -3.37
CA SER A 183 -1.96 -5.36 -4.18
C SER A 183 -2.27 -6.84 -4.45
N TYR A 184 -2.80 -7.59 -3.45
CA TYR A 184 -2.92 -9.05 -3.55
C TYR A 184 -4.25 -9.50 -4.18
N THR A 185 -5.31 -8.72 -4.00
CA THR A 185 -6.65 -9.11 -4.48
C THR A 185 -6.94 -8.70 -5.91
N ASN A 186 -6.07 -7.89 -6.52
CA ASN A 186 -6.18 -7.52 -7.91
C ASN A 186 -5.74 -8.68 -8.80
N ALA A 187 -6.69 -9.32 -9.48
CA ALA A 187 -6.43 -10.44 -10.38
C ALA A 187 -5.89 -10.01 -11.76
N ALA A 188 -5.92 -8.70 -12.06
CA ALA A 188 -5.37 -8.12 -13.28
C ALA A 188 -4.07 -7.37 -12.99
N HIS A 189 -3.27 -7.11 -14.03
CA HIS A 189 -2.15 -6.19 -13.89
C HIS A 189 -2.66 -4.77 -13.63
N GLU A 190 -1.99 -3.99 -12.77
CA GLU A 190 -2.42 -2.64 -12.38
C GLU A 190 -2.57 -1.69 -13.59
N ASP A 191 -1.76 -1.90 -14.63
CA ASP A 191 -1.77 -1.11 -15.86
C ASP A 191 -2.89 -1.53 -16.86
N ASP A 192 -3.69 -2.57 -16.53
CA ASP A 192 -4.78 -3.02 -17.40
C ASP A 192 -6.08 -2.26 -17.13
N GLY A 193 -6.28 -1.16 -17.84
CA GLY A 193 -7.50 -0.35 -17.78
C GLY A 193 -8.75 -1.00 -18.39
N SER A 194 -8.59 -2.14 -19.07
CA SER A 194 -9.71 -2.92 -19.64
C SER A 194 -10.24 -3.99 -18.68
N ALA A 195 -9.53 -4.25 -17.58
CA ALA A 195 -9.87 -5.26 -16.61
C ALA A 195 -11.29 -5.10 -16.07
N LYS A 196 -12.00 -6.23 -15.94
CA LYS A 196 -13.33 -6.32 -15.33
C LYS A 196 -13.34 -7.45 -14.32
N ASN A 197 -14.12 -7.26 -13.24
CA ASN A 197 -14.22 -8.24 -12.16
C ASN A 197 -12.84 -8.67 -11.63
N ASN A 198 -11.92 -7.72 -11.51
CA ASN A 198 -10.54 -7.98 -11.12
C ASN A 198 -10.35 -8.18 -9.61
N PHE A 199 -11.38 -8.04 -8.78
CA PHE A 199 -11.34 -8.36 -7.36
C PHE A 199 -11.47 -9.87 -7.12
N ASN A 200 -10.52 -10.43 -6.36
CA ASN A 200 -10.51 -11.84 -5.99
C ASN A 200 -10.94 -12.04 -4.51
N PRO A 201 -12.18 -12.48 -4.24
CA PRO A 201 -12.71 -12.64 -2.88
C PRO A 201 -12.01 -13.74 -2.07
N GLU A 202 -11.54 -14.82 -2.71
CA GLU A 202 -10.80 -15.88 -2.00
C GLU A 202 -9.42 -15.37 -1.54
N MET A 203 -8.77 -14.56 -2.38
CA MET A 203 -7.52 -13.90 -2.03
C MET A 203 -7.72 -12.95 -0.83
N TYR A 204 -8.82 -12.18 -0.82
CA TYR A 204 -9.17 -11.30 0.29
C TYR A 204 -9.25 -12.06 1.62
N LYS A 205 -9.95 -13.21 1.64
CA LYS A 205 -10.11 -14.04 2.85
C LYS A 205 -8.76 -14.51 3.40
N VAL A 206 -7.94 -15.11 2.56
CA VAL A 206 -6.66 -15.68 3.01
C VAL A 206 -5.65 -14.62 3.39
N VAL A 207 -5.65 -13.47 2.71
CA VAL A 207 -4.78 -12.34 3.05
C VAL A 207 -5.20 -11.72 4.39
N LYS A 208 -6.49 -11.51 4.62
CA LYS A 208 -7.02 -11.02 5.91
C LYS A 208 -6.71 -12.00 7.05
N GLU A 209 -6.85 -13.30 6.82
CA GLU A 209 -6.49 -14.34 7.78
C GLU A 209 -4.98 -14.31 8.10
N GLY A 210 -4.14 -14.26 7.08
CA GLY A 210 -2.68 -14.16 7.24
C GLY A 210 -2.25 -12.89 7.98
N PHE A 211 -2.83 -11.74 7.63
CA PHE A 211 -2.57 -10.47 8.32
C PHE A 211 -2.95 -10.54 9.80
N LEU A 212 -4.07 -11.15 10.12
CA LEU A 212 -4.56 -11.29 11.50
C LEU A 212 -3.82 -12.38 12.29
N PHE A 213 -2.98 -13.21 11.68
CA PHE A 213 -2.39 -14.39 12.33
C PHE A 213 -1.62 -14.05 13.62
N TYR A 214 -0.79 -13.02 13.60
CA TYR A 214 -0.05 -12.54 14.78
C TYR A 214 -0.60 -11.23 15.32
N LEU A 215 -1.39 -10.49 14.54
CA LEU A 215 -1.88 -9.16 14.90
C LEU A 215 -3.24 -9.20 15.61
N LYS A 216 -4.05 -10.25 15.45
CA LYS A 216 -5.42 -10.29 15.96
C LYS A 216 -5.56 -9.83 17.42
N GLU A 217 -4.70 -10.35 18.31
CA GLU A 217 -4.71 -10.02 19.74
C GLU A 217 -3.91 -8.74 20.08
N LYS A 218 -3.36 -8.07 19.09
CA LYS A 218 -2.56 -6.84 19.23
C LYS A 218 -3.30 -5.62 18.71
N LEU A 219 -4.30 -5.81 17.86
CA LEU A 219 -5.14 -4.72 17.37
C LEU A 219 -6.11 -4.27 18.44
N THR A 220 -6.40 -2.96 18.47
CA THR A 220 -7.52 -2.44 19.25
C THR A 220 -8.85 -2.84 18.59
N PRO A 221 -9.99 -2.78 19.34
CA PRO A 221 -11.30 -2.98 18.74
C PRO A 221 -11.53 -2.07 17.52
N GLU A 222 -11.15 -0.80 17.62
CA GLU A 222 -11.31 0.19 16.56
C GLU A 222 -10.47 -0.14 15.33
N GLU A 223 -9.21 -0.60 15.50
CA GLU A 223 -8.39 -1.10 14.39
C GLU A 223 -9.05 -2.31 13.72
N SER A 224 -9.51 -3.28 14.50
CA SER A 224 -10.12 -4.51 13.98
C SER A 224 -11.42 -4.25 13.21
N GLU A 225 -12.27 -3.37 13.71
CA GLU A 225 -13.54 -2.98 13.07
C GLU A 225 -13.32 -2.14 11.81
N SER A 226 -12.20 -1.44 11.72
CA SER A 226 -11.87 -0.56 10.60
C SER A 226 -11.14 -1.25 9.45
N LEU A 227 -10.78 -2.54 9.52
CA LEU A 227 -10.00 -3.22 8.47
C LEU A 227 -10.70 -3.18 7.10
N ASP A 228 -11.98 -3.52 7.03
CA ASP A 228 -12.72 -3.57 5.77
C ASP A 228 -12.92 -2.16 5.16
N TYR A 229 -13.04 -1.14 5.99
CA TYR A 229 -13.03 0.25 5.57
C TYR A 229 -11.64 0.66 5.08
N ALA A 230 -10.58 0.29 5.80
CA ALA A 230 -9.20 0.61 5.43
C ALA A 230 -8.83 0.08 4.03
N ALA A 231 -9.27 -1.15 3.70
CA ALA A 231 -9.08 -1.71 2.37
C ALA A 231 -9.75 -0.84 1.28
N GLN A 232 -10.98 -0.40 1.51
CA GLN A 232 -11.72 0.45 0.56
C GLN A 232 -11.04 1.82 0.37
N VAL A 233 -10.73 2.51 1.46
CA VAL A 233 -10.16 3.86 1.38
C VAL A 233 -8.74 3.86 0.80
N THR A 234 -7.94 2.81 1.04
CA THR A 234 -6.59 2.71 0.49
C THR A 234 -6.63 2.52 -1.03
N ILE A 235 -7.51 1.63 -1.54
CA ILE A 235 -7.71 1.46 -2.99
C ILE A 235 -8.19 2.78 -3.60
N TYR A 236 -9.15 3.46 -2.97
CA TYR A 236 -9.65 4.75 -3.44
C TYR A 236 -8.55 5.83 -3.50
N ILE A 237 -7.72 5.92 -2.46
CA ILE A 237 -6.62 6.91 -2.44
C ILE A 237 -5.57 6.59 -3.50
N GLN A 238 -5.30 5.34 -3.80
CA GLN A 238 -4.38 4.96 -4.88
C GLN A 238 -4.96 5.33 -6.25
N GLU A 239 -6.24 5.05 -6.47
CA GLU A 239 -6.99 5.51 -7.65
C GLU A 239 -6.92 7.04 -7.79
N LEU A 240 -7.26 7.76 -6.72
CA LEU A 240 -7.26 9.23 -6.68
C LEU A 240 -5.88 9.82 -7.04
N ARG A 241 -4.79 9.17 -6.62
CA ARG A 241 -3.43 9.58 -6.98
C ARG A 241 -3.13 9.39 -8.46
N PHE A 242 -3.56 8.28 -9.08
CA PHE A 242 -3.39 8.05 -10.52
C PHE A 242 -4.22 9.06 -11.33
N LEU A 243 -5.48 9.27 -10.97
CA LEU A 243 -6.33 10.25 -11.65
C LEU A 243 -5.78 11.67 -11.50
N THR A 244 -5.30 12.04 -10.30
CA THR A 244 -4.66 13.34 -10.05
C THR A 244 -3.46 13.55 -10.95
N ASP A 245 -2.57 12.55 -11.06
CA ASP A 245 -1.39 12.66 -11.91
C ASP A 245 -1.75 12.71 -13.40
N TYR A 246 -2.74 11.92 -13.84
CA TYR A 246 -3.27 12.01 -15.22
C TYR A 246 -3.77 13.42 -15.54
N LEU A 247 -4.59 14.01 -14.66
CA LEU A 247 -5.12 15.35 -14.84
C LEU A 247 -4.03 16.44 -14.84
N ASN A 248 -2.90 16.20 -14.16
CA ASN A 248 -1.71 17.04 -14.15
C ASN A 248 -0.75 16.76 -15.34
N GLY A 249 -1.13 15.92 -16.31
CA GLY A 249 -0.31 15.57 -17.46
C GLY A 249 0.73 14.48 -17.19
N SER A 250 0.54 13.62 -16.21
CA SER A 250 1.36 12.44 -15.88
C SER A 250 2.83 12.78 -15.62
N THR A 251 3.05 13.60 -14.60
CA THR A 251 4.39 14.12 -14.26
C THR A 251 5.06 13.39 -13.10
N TYR A 252 4.30 12.64 -12.30
CA TYR A 252 4.79 11.98 -11.11
C TYR A 252 5.12 10.50 -11.34
N TYR A 253 4.20 9.73 -11.90
CA TYR A 253 4.42 8.32 -12.20
C TYR A 253 5.06 8.12 -13.56
N SER A 254 5.94 7.12 -13.68
CA SER A 254 6.46 6.68 -14.98
C SER A 254 5.33 6.11 -15.82
N ILE A 255 5.23 6.57 -17.07
CA ILE A 255 4.21 6.14 -18.03
C ILE A 255 4.86 5.60 -19.30
N THR A 256 4.19 4.69 -19.99
CA THR A 256 4.58 4.12 -21.29
C THR A 256 3.75 4.65 -22.45
N HIS A 257 2.58 5.24 -22.14
CA HIS A 257 1.67 5.88 -23.10
C HIS A 257 0.83 6.98 -22.41
N PRO A 258 0.21 7.90 -23.13
CA PRO A 258 -0.46 9.08 -22.56
C PRO A 258 -1.56 8.77 -21.57
N GLU A 259 -2.35 7.70 -21.77
CA GLU A 259 -3.48 7.29 -20.94
C GLU A 259 -3.11 6.31 -19.82
N HIS A 260 -1.81 5.99 -19.60
CA HIS A 260 -1.37 4.96 -18.67
C HIS A 260 -1.91 5.15 -17.25
N ASN A 261 -1.87 6.37 -16.72
CA ASN A 261 -2.43 6.65 -15.39
C ASN A 261 -3.98 6.62 -15.38
N LEU A 262 -4.63 6.91 -16.51
CA LEU A 262 -6.07 6.72 -16.64
C LEU A 262 -6.44 5.22 -16.65
N ASP A 263 -5.65 4.38 -17.28
CA ASP A 263 -5.84 2.93 -17.25
C ASP A 263 -5.66 2.37 -15.84
N ARG A 264 -4.66 2.83 -15.10
CA ARG A 264 -4.49 2.51 -13.67
C ARG A 264 -5.68 2.97 -12.83
N THR A 265 -6.21 4.16 -13.09
CA THR A 265 -7.42 4.68 -12.44
C THR A 265 -8.61 3.74 -12.66
N LYS A 266 -8.88 3.34 -13.91
CA LYS A 266 -9.96 2.40 -14.26
C LYS A 266 -9.79 1.06 -13.55
N ASN A 267 -8.57 0.53 -13.51
CA ASN A 267 -8.24 -0.72 -12.86
C ASN A 267 -8.57 -0.66 -11.35
N GLN A 268 -8.15 0.40 -10.65
CA GLN A 268 -8.40 0.56 -9.22
C GLN A 268 -9.88 0.80 -8.91
N LEU A 269 -10.62 1.52 -9.75
CA LEU A 269 -12.07 1.71 -9.61
C LEU A 269 -12.82 0.38 -9.75
N GLU A 270 -12.43 -0.48 -10.70
CA GLU A 270 -13.02 -1.80 -10.85
C GLU A 270 -12.71 -2.72 -9.67
N LEU A 271 -11.46 -2.66 -9.15
CA LEU A 271 -11.05 -3.38 -7.94
C LEU A 271 -11.87 -2.93 -6.72
N LEU A 272 -12.02 -1.63 -6.52
CA LEU A 272 -12.81 -1.06 -5.42
C LEU A 272 -14.27 -1.46 -5.51
N LYS A 273 -14.85 -1.44 -6.71
CA LYS A 273 -16.22 -1.88 -6.96
C LYS A 273 -16.41 -3.33 -6.51
N GLY A 274 -15.55 -4.25 -6.95
CA GLY A 274 -15.65 -5.67 -6.59
C GLY A 274 -15.50 -5.90 -5.08
N LEU A 275 -14.59 -5.18 -4.41
CA LEU A 275 -14.45 -5.23 -2.96
C LEU A 275 -15.72 -4.74 -2.25
N ARG A 276 -16.28 -3.61 -2.67
CA ARG A 276 -17.51 -3.04 -2.07
C ARG A 276 -18.72 -3.95 -2.24
N GLU A 277 -18.90 -4.55 -3.42
CA GLU A 277 -19.92 -5.57 -3.67
C GLU A 277 -19.76 -6.77 -2.75
N TYR A 278 -18.54 -7.28 -2.58
CA TYR A 278 -18.23 -8.40 -1.69
C TYR A 278 -18.53 -8.09 -0.22
N LEU A 279 -18.26 -6.87 0.23
CA LEU A 279 -18.51 -6.43 1.60
C LEU A 279 -19.98 -6.06 1.86
N GLY A 280 -20.86 -6.13 0.84
CA GLY A 280 -22.27 -5.73 0.96
C GLY A 280 -22.45 -4.23 1.17
N ALA A 281 -21.44 -3.43 0.89
CA ALA A 281 -21.55 -1.98 0.80
C ALA A 281 -22.28 -1.69 -0.51
N ASN A 282 -23.54 -1.24 -0.40
CA ASN A 282 -24.41 -1.01 -1.55
C ASN A 282 -23.71 -0.24 -2.67
N GLU A 283 -24.07 -0.59 -3.91
CA GLU A 283 -23.72 0.14 -5.13
C GLU A 283 -23.84 1.64 -4.91
N PHE A 284 -23.04 2.39 -5.66
CA PHE A 284 -23.17 3.84 -5.82
C PHE A 284 -24.64 4.24 -5.75
N GLU A 285 -25.16 4.54 -4.55
CA GLU A 285 -26.50 5.10 -4.43
C GLU A 285 -26.47 6.45 -5.15
N SER A 286 -26.89 6.40 -6.40
CA SER A 286 -27.38 7.60 -7.07
C SER A 286 -28.53 8.11 -6.20
N ARG A 287 -28.26 9.00 -5.26
CA ARG A 287 -29.32 9.82 -4.69
C ARG A 287 -29.89 10.61 -5.83
N ARG A 288 -30.94 10.03 -6.45
CA ARG A 288 -31.87 10.80 -7.24
C ARG A 288 -32.53 11.77 -6.26
N VAL A 289 -32.11 13.03 -6.32
CA VAL A 289 -32.90 14.16 -5.87
C VAL A 289 -33.65 14.68 -7.06
#